data_2970c09a90dd60529a2a0b33a46615b7
#
_entry.id   2970c09a90dd60529a2a0b33a46615b7
#
_cell.length_a   1.000
_cell.length_b   1.000
_cell.length_c   1.000
_cell.angle_alpha   90.00
_cell.angle_beta   90.00
_cell.angle_gamma   90.00
#
_symmetry.space_group_name_H-M   'P 1'
#
loop_
_entity.id
_entity.type
_entity.pdbx_description
1 polymer ?
#
loop_
_entity_poly.entity_id
_entity_poly.type
_entity_poly.pdbx_seq_one_letter_code
_entity_poly.pdbx_strand_id
1 'polypeptide(L)'
;MAIELYKPQLVVVDGISDLMYNTNDIEESDRIVGRLMALSTEHNCHILCVLHTNPNSDKARGHIGSTLQRKAETVIFVHKVGECSVVEPQFCRNEEFEPFAFIIDEEGLPVECDLPKENTMEEDVCTLVMHTYYPNGVERSVLINRLVDELGLNRNAAKVKVCRSIKRGTLRLVGNTVLLPDALSPPNSVNGIMEGRCSIS
;
A
#
# COMPACT_ATOMS: atom_id res chain seq x y z
N MET A 1 36.39 5.00 6.30
CA MET A 1 35.00 5.16 5.80
C MET A 1 34.29 6.24 6.62
N ALA A 2 33.27 6.96 6.10
CA ALA A 2 32.63 8.06 6.85
C ALA A 2 32.06 7.60 8.21
N ILE A 3 31.43 6.42 8.28
CA ILE A 3 30.88 5.86 9.51
C ILE A 3 31.95 5.64 10.59
N GLU A 4 33.13 5.18 10.22
CA GLU A 4 34.26 5.00 11.17
C GLU A 4 34.77 6.33 11.72
N LEU A 5 34.79 7.35 10.86
CA LEU A 5 35.31 8.69 11.21
C LEU A 5 34.34 9.45 12.11
N TYR A 6 33.07 9.48 11.73
CA TYR A 6 32.05 10.32 12.40
C TYR A 6 31.28 9.58 13.50
N LYS A 7 31.32 8.25 13.54
CA LYS A 7 30.59 7.40 14.49
C LYS A 7 29.13 7.83 14.71
N PRO A 8 28.34 7.98 13.63
CA PRO A 8 26.97 8.43 13.75
C PRO A 8 26.10 7.40 14.44
N GLN A 9 25.06 7.83 15.15
CA GLN A 9 24.03 6.94 15.69
C GLN A 9 22.97 6.59 14.63
N LEU A 10 22.77 7.47 13.65
CA LEU A 10 21.86 7.30 12.52
C LEU A 10 22.58 7.57 11.20
N VAL A 11 22.41 6.67 10.26
CA VAL A 11 22.87 6.80 8.87
C VAL A 11 21.66 6.74 7.95
N VAL A 12 21.50 7.74 7.10
CA VAL A 12 20.44 7.76 6.08
C VAL A 12 21.05 7.48 4.71
N VAL A 13 20.52 6.51 3.99
CA VAL A 13 20.89 6.14 2.63
C VAL A 13 19.73 6.49 1.70
N ASP A 14 19.80 7.65 1.08
CA ASP A 14 18.79 8.17 0.16
C ASP A 14 19.38 8.38 -1.24
N GLY A 15 19.14 7.54 -2.23
CA GLY A 15 18.36 6.29 -2.26
C GLY A 15 19.29 5.09 -2.37
N ILE A 16 18.87 4.02 -1.78
CA ILE A 16 19.70 2.80 -1.76
C ILE A 16 19.93 2.20 -3.14
N SER A 17 19.00 2.40 -4.08
CA SER A 17 19.16 1.99 -5.48
C SER A 17 20.41 2.55 -6.16
N ASP A 18 20.93 3.68 -5.69
CA ASP A 18 22.10 4.35 -6.26
C ASP A 18 23.43 3.65 -5.90
N LEU A 19 23.36 2.71 -4.96
CA LEU A 19 24.49 1.84 -4.62
C LEU A 19 24.60 0.63 -5.55
N MET A 20 23.72 0.51 -6.55
CA MET A 20 23.60 -0.66 -7.41
C MET A 20 23.73 -0.29 -8.89
N TYR A 21 24.32 -1.21 -9.65
CA TYR A 21 24.27 -1.14 -11.12
C TYR A 21 22.92 -1.63 -11.65
N ASN A 22 22.35 -2.67 -11.02
CA ASN A 22 21.08 -3.25 -11.43
C ASN A 22 20.21 -3.61 -10.23
N THR A 23 19.14 -2.86 -10.01
CA THR A 23 18.20 -3.05 -8.90
C THR A 23 17.47 -4.41 -8.92
N ASN A 24 17.53 -5.15 -10.03
CA ASN A 24 16.96 -6.47 -10.18
C ASN A 24 17.98 -7.61 -10.01
N ASP A 25 19.24 -7.29 -9.75
CA ASP A 25 20.27 -8.28 -9.47
C ASP A 25 20.13 -8.79 -8.03
N ILE A 26 19.97 -10.10 -7.90
CA ILE A 26 19.72 -10.76 -6.61
C ILE A 26 21.02 -10.79 -5.78
N GLU A 27 22.14 -11.16 -6.39
CA GLU A 27 23.42 -11.31 -5.69
C GLU A 27 23.93 -9.95 -5.21
N GLU A 28 23.83 -8.93 -6.05
CA GLU A 28 24.19 -7.56 -5.70
C GLU A 28 23.30 -7.03 -4.56
N SER A 29 21.98 -7.29 -4.62
CA SER A 29 21.02 -6.92 -3.57
C SER A 29 21.37 -7.56 -2.23
N ASP A 30 21.62 -8.87 -2.21
CA ASP A 30 21.95 -9.60 -0.98
C ASP A 30 23.30 -9.14 -0.41
N ARG A 31 24.29 -8.86 -1.26
CA ARG A 31 25.61 -8.34 -0.87
C ARG A 31 25.50 -6.96 -0.22
N ILE A 32 24.73 -6.04 -0.81
CA ILE A 32 24.57 -4.67 -0.30
C ILE A 32 23.83 -4.70 1.04
N VAL A 33 22.69 -5.37 1.11
CA VAL A 33 21.92 -5.47 2.36
C VAL A 33 22.72 -6.17 3.46
N GLY A 34 23.45 -7.24 3.13
CA GLY A 34 24.35 -7.91 4.06
C GLY A 34 25.45 -6.98 4.59
N ARG A 35 26.03 -6.11 3.72
CA ARG A 35 27.03 -5.13 4.15
C ARG A 35 26.42 -4.05 5.04
N LEU A 36 25.23 -3.55 4.76
CA LEU A 36 24.54 -2.58 5.63
C LEU A 36 24.23 -3.16 7.01
N MET A 37 23.77 -4.41 7.09
CA MET A 37 23.55 -5.09 8.35
C MET A 37 24.85 -5.24 9.17
N ALA A 38 25.95 -5.62 8.51
CA ALA A 38 27.26 -5.72 9.15
C ALA A 38 27.71 -4.35 9.70
N LEU A 39 27.60 -3.28 8.88
CA LEU A 39 27.96 -1.92 9.32
C LEU A 39 27.12 -1.42 10.49
N SER A 40 25.80 -1.69 10.49
CA SER A 40 24.92 -1.34 11.59
C SER A 40 25.38 -2.01 12.90
N THR A 41 25.75 -3.28 12.85
CA THR A 41 26.23 -4.05 14.01
C THR A 41 27.65 -3.62 14.43
N GLU A 42 28.59 -3.52 13.49
CA GLU A 42 29.99 -3.18 13.74
C GLU A 42 30.15 -1.78 14.37
N HIS A 43 29.32 -0.84 13.97
CA HIS A 43 29.41 0.56 14.39
C HIS A 43 28.31 0.97 15.40
N ASN A 44 27.42 0.04 15.80
CA ASN A 44 26.30 0.30 16.68
C ASN A 44 25.49 1.53 16.25
N CYS A 45 25.11 1.56 14.96
CA CYS A 45 24.33 2.66 14.37
C CYS A 45 23.07 2.13 13.71
N HIS A 46 22.01 2.95 13.72
CA HIS A 46 20.81 2.68 12.95
C HIS A 46 21.00 3.08 11.49
N ILE A 47 20.55 2.27 10.55
CA ILE A 47 20.61 2.59 9.11
C ILE A 47 19.18 2.68 8.57
N LEU A 48 18.82 3.86 8.07
CA LEU A 48 17.58 4.14 7.37
C LEU A 48 17.85 4.13 5.86
N CYS A 49 17.13 3.28 5.12
CA CYS A 49 17.23 3.22 3.67
C CYS A 49 15.96 3.79 3.02
N VAL A 50 16.14 4.69 2.06
CA VAL A 50 15.04 5.21 1.24
C VAL A 50 15.01 4.47 -0.09
N LEU A 51 13.83 3.99 -0.47
CA LEU A 51 13.61 3.30 -1.73
C LEU A 51 12.24 3.66 -2.32
N HIS A 52 12.23 3.99 -3.60
CA HIS A 52 10.99 4.25 -4.32
C HIS A 52 10.20 2.96 -4.59
N THR A 53 8.89 3.10 -4.61
CA THR A 53 7.99 2.03 -5.06
C THR A 53 7.98 1.90 -6.58
N ASN A 54 7.45 0.79 -7.09
CA ASN A 54 7.19 0.66 -8.51
C ASN A 54 6.04 1.60 -8.92
N PRO A 55 6.05 2.15 -10.13
CA PRO A 55 4.95 2.96 -10.62
C PRO A 55 3.60 2.23 -10.49
N ASN A 56 2.60 2.89 -9.91
CA ASN A 56 1.25 2.36 -9.69
C ASN A 56 1.19 1.10 -8.81
N SER A 57 2.12 0.92 -7.89
CA SER A 57 2.19 -0.23 -6.99
C SER A 57 2.80 0.19 -5.64
N ASP A 58 2.30 -0.36 -4.55
CA ASP A 58 2.85 -0.17 -3.20
C ASP A 58 4.06 -1.09 -2.93
N LYS A 59 4.50 -1.84 -3.95
CA LYS A 59 5.66 -2.73 -3.84
C LYS A 59 6.95 -1.95 -4.04
N ALA A 60 7.89 -2.16 -3.15
CA ALA A 60 9.25 -1.63 -3.27
C ALA A 60 9.89 -2.07 -4.60
N ARG A 61 10.68 -1.17 -5.19
CA ARG A 61 11.27 -1.37 -6.51
C ARG A 61 12.40 -2.40 -6.49
N GLY A 62 12.35 -3.33 -7.44
CA GLY A 62 13.42 -4.28 -7.73
C GLY A 62 13.60 -5.38 -6.69
N HIS A 63 14.61 -6.23 -6.89
CA HIS A 63 15.00 -7.27 -5.92
C HIS A 63 15.56 -6.69 -4.63
N ILE A 64 16.21 -5.53 -4.68
CA ILE A 64 16.69 -4.84 -3.48
C ILE A 64 15.55 -4.52 -2.52
N GLY A 65 14.38 -4.11 -3.02
CA GLY A 65 13.19 -3.86 -2.20
C GLY A 65 12.73 -5.11 -1.47
N SER A 66 12.65 -6.25 -2.15
CA SER A 66 12.28 -7.52 -1.54
C SER A 66 13.30 -8.01 -0.52
N THR A 67 14.60 -7.80 -0.76
CA THR A 67 15.66 -8.19 0.17
C THR A 67 15.65 -7.31 1.41
N LEU A 68 15.47 -5.98 1.26
CA LEU A 68 15.32 -5.06 2.38
C LEU A 68 14.12 -5.40 3.26
N GLN A 69 12.93 -5.63 2.69
CA GLN A 69 11.73 -6.00 3.43
C GLN A 69 11.93 -7.27 4.28
N ARG A 70 12.65 -8.26 3.76
CA ARG A 70 12.95 -9.50 4.51
C ARG A 70 13.90 -9.28 5.68
N LYS A 71 14.76 -8.26 5.63
CA LYS A 71 15.85 -8.03 6.59
C LYS A 71 15.60 -6.83 7.51
N ALA A 72 14.80 -5.87 7.09
CA ALA A 72 14.44 -4.70 7.89
C ALA A 72 13.67 -5.10 9.15
N GLU A 73 13.82 -4.35 10.20
CA GLU A 73 13.01 -4.45 11.41
C GLU A 73 11.66 -3.75 11.22
N THR A 74 11.68 -2.59 10.58
CA THR A 74 10.50 -1.81 10.27
C THR A 74 10.56 -1.34 8.82
N VAL A 75 9.46 -1.49 8.12
CA VAL A 75 9.23 -0.91 6.79
C VAL A 75 8.09 0.08 6.89
N ILE A 76 8.40 1.32 6.57
CA ILE A 76 7.47 2.45 6.60
C ILE A 76 7.07 2.77 5.16
N PHE A 77 5.79 2.93 4.94
CA PHE A 77 5.25 3.39 3.67
C PHE A 77 4.83 4.85 3.78
N VAL A 78 5.28 5.67 2.83
CA VAL A 78 4.92 7.09 2.77
C VAL A 78 4.26 7.36 1.42
N HIS A 79 3.03 7.86 1.44
CA HIS A 79 2.29 8.17 0.23
C HIS A 79 1.51 9.47 0.36
N LYS A 80 1.11 10.05 -0.77
CA LYS A 80 0.34 11.29 -0.80
C LYS A 80 -1.15 11.04 -0.90
N VAL A 81 -1.92 11.78 -0.09
CA VAL A 81 -3.38 11.87 -0.15
C VAL A 81 -3.73 13.36 -0.19
N GLY A 82 -4.02 13.87 -1.40
CA GLY A 82 -4.16 15.31 -1.62
C GLY A 82 -2.85 16.05 -1.33
N GLU A 83 -2.87 17.01 -0.42
CA GLU A 83 -1.69 17.76 0.00
C GLU A 83 -0.92 17.07 1.13
N CYS A 84 -1.56 16.14 1.85
CA CYS A 84 -0.95 15.44 2.97
C CYS A 84 -0.04 14.31 2.50
N SER A 85 1.04 14.09 3.23
CA SER A 85 1.85 12.89 3.18
C SER A 85 1.45 12.00 4.35
N VAL A 86 0.96 10.80 4.07
CA VAL A 86 0.55 9.81 5.08
C VAL A 86 1.70 8.83 5.29
N VAL A 87 2.00 8.55 6.54
CA VAL A 87 3.05 7.64 7.01
C VAL A 87 2.40 6.48 7.74
N GLU A 88 2.61 5.27 7.26
CA GLU A 88 1.99 4.08 7.84
C GLU A 88 2.98 2.92 7.94
N PRO A 89 2.81 2.00 8.91
CA PRO A 89 3.61 0.80 9.00
C PRO A 89 3.23 -0.16 7.85
N GLN A 90 4.19 -0.56 7.03
CA GLN A 90 3.99 -1.61 6.03
C GLN A 90 4.38 -2.98 6.58
N PHE A 91 5.37 -3.03 7.43
CA PHE A 91 5.85 -4.21 8.11
C PHE A 91 6.63 -3.80 9.37
N CYS A 92 6.30 -4.39 10.51
CA CYS A 92 7.03 -4.26 11.76
C CYS A 92 7.29 -5.64 12.35
N ARG A 93 8.51 -5.90 12.86
CA ARG A 93 8.82 -7.15 13.60
C ARG A 93 8.27 -7.12 15.00
N ASN A 94 8.21 -5.92 15.57
CA ASN A 94 7.64 -5.63 16.86
C ASN A 94 6.26 -4.99 16.73
N GLU A 95 5.83 -4.22 17.71
CA GLU A 95 4.57 -3.48 17.71
C GLU A 95 4.54 -2.44 16.60
N GLU A 96 3.42 -2.34 15.91
CA GLU A 96 3.20 -1.34 14.86
C GLU A 96 2.94 0.02 15.51
N PHE A 97 3.43 1.09 14.88
CA PHE A 97 3.11 2.45 15.29
C PHE A 97 1.78 2.91 14.62
N GLU A 98 1.09 3.82 15.27
CA GLU A 98 -0.11 4.42 14.71
C GLU A 98 0.24 5.28 13.49
N PRO A 99 -0.50 5.15 12.36
CA PRO A 99 -0.31 6.01 11.21
C PRO A 99 -0.44 7.50 11.57
N PHE A 100 0.35 8.35 10.92
CA PHE A 100 0.27 9.79 11.07
C PHE A 100 0.42 10.50 9.72
N ALA A 101 0.09 11.78 9.66
CA ALA A 101 0.21 12.55 8.44
C ALA A 101 0.91 13.90 8.69
N PHE A 102 1.53 14.43 7.64
CA PHE A 102 2.14 15.74 7.64
C PHE A 102 1.91 16.46 6.30
N ILE A 103 1.96 17.76 6.35
CA ILE A 103 2.03 18.67 5.19
C ILE A 103 3.39 19.35 5.17
N ILE A 104 3.79 19.85 4.02
CA ILE A 104 4.95 20.75 3.92
C ILE A 104 4.41 22.18 3.98
N ASP A 105 4.90 22.95 4.94
CA ASP A 105 4.50 24.35 5.12
C ASP A 105 5.14 25.29 4.09
N GLU A 106 4.87 26.59 4.20
CA GLU A 106 5.41 27.63 3.31
C GLU A 106 6.93 27.79 3.45
N GLU A 107 7.52 27.37 4.57
CA GLU A 107 8.96 27.38 4.83
C GLU A 107 9.67 26.10 4.33
N GLY A 108 8.90 25.13 3.82
CA GLY A 108 9.41 23.84 3.31
C GLY A 108 9.66 22.82 4.41
N LEU A 109 9.09 23.00 5.61
CA LEU A 109 9.23 22.10 6.75
C LEU A 109 8.01 21.19 6.90
N PRO A 110 8.21 19.92 7.35
CA PRO A 110 7.10 19.03 7.63
C PRO A 110 6.38 19.45 8.92
N VAL A 111 5.07 19.64 8.84
CA VAL A 111 4.19 19.95 9.98
C VAL A 111 3.15 18.86 10.08
N GLU A 112 3.02 18.26 11.27
CA GLU A 112 2.03 17.23 11.54
C GLU A 112 0.60 17.79 11.31
N CYS A 113 -0.24 16.98 10.70
CA CYS A 113 -1.63 17.28 10.46
C CYS A 113 -2.52 16.07 10.77
N ASP A 114 -3.81 16.31 10.92
CA ASP A 114 -4.76 15.21 11.05
C ASP A 114 -4.65 14.26 9.87
N LEU A 115 -4.74 12.97 10.16
CA LEU A 115 -4.86 11.97 9.09
C LEU A 115 -6.00 12.40 8.16
N PRO A 116 -5.75 12.48 6.85
CA PRO A 116 -6.83 12.72 5.91
C PRO A 116 -7.89 11.67 6.24
N LYS A 117 -9.07 12.13 6.63
CA LYS A 117 -10.21 11.21 6.73
C LYS A 117 -10.21 10.50 5.38
N GLU A 118 -10.07 9.18 5.41
CA GLU A 118 -10.32 8.44 4.18
C GLU A 118 -11.57 9.07 3.61
N ASN A 119 -11.41 9.77 2.50
CA ASN A 119 -12.56 10.22 1.75
C ASN A 119 -13.23 8.93 1.31
N THR A 120 -14.09 8.42 2.19
CA THR A 120 -15.11 7.44 1.85
C THR A 120 -16.02 7.98 0.75
N MET A 121 -15.69 9.17 0.22
CA MET A 121 -16.37 9.87 -0.86
C MET A 121 -15.42 10.63 -1.82
N GLU A 122 -14.29 10.06 -2.26
CA GLU A 122 -14.18 10.01 -3.71
C GLU A 122 -15.27 9.02 -4.11
N GLU A 123 -16.37 9.53 -4.61
CA GLU A 123 -17.39 8.70 -5.25
C GLU A 123 -16.61 7.75 -6.16
N ASP A 124 -16.53 6.49 -5.74
CA ASP A 124 -15.75 5.52 -6.50
C ASP A 124 -16.27 5.61 -7.91
N VAL A 125 -15.46 6.09 -8.83
CA VAL A 125 -15.91 6.35 -10.22
C VAL A 125 -16.63 5.13 -10.78
N CYS A 126 -16.28 3.92 -10.31
CA CYS A 126 -17.00 2.71 -10.65
C CYS A 126 -18.43 2.73 -10.06
N THR A 127 -18.60 3.21 -8.84
CA THR A 127 -19.91 3.34 -8.18
C THR A 127 -20.74 4.42 -8.87
N LEU A 128 -20.16 5.55 -9.24
CA LEU A 128 -20.84 6.60 -10.00
C LEU A 128 -21.33 6.09 -11.36
N VAL A 129 -20.48 5.39 -12.11
CA VAL A 129 -20.86 4.77 -13.40
C VAL A 129 -21.96 3.73 -13.19
N MET A 130 -21.90 2.94 -12.12
CA MET A 130 -22.93 1.97 -11.79
C MET A 130 -24.26 2.65 -11.47
N HIS A 131 -24.29 3.70 -10.64
CA HIS A 131 -25.52 4.45 -10.34
C HIS A 131 -26.12 5.10 -11.58
N THR A 132 -25.28 5.64 -12.46
CA THR A 132 -25.73 6.39 -13.63
C THR A 132 -26.27 5.47 -14.74
N TYR A 133 -25.58 4.36 -15.01
CA TYR A 133 -25.88 3.54 -16.20
C TYR A 133 -26.39 2.15 -15.88
N TYR A 134 -26.11 1.61 -14.68
CA TYR A 134 -26.38 0.20 -14.34
C TYR A 134 -26.90 0.01 -12.93
N PRO A 135 -27.99 0.71 -12.51
CA PRO A 135 -28.48 0.66 -11.13
C PRO A 135 -28.89 -0.75 -10.67
N ASN A 136 -29.27 -1.62 -11.62
CA ASN A 136 -29.68 -3.00 -11.34
C ASN A 136 -28.56 -4.04 -11.49
N GLY A 137 -27.31 -3.55 -11.70
CA GLY A 137 -26.17 -4.41 -11.93
C GLY A 137 -25.83 -4.61 -13.40
N VAL A 138 -24.60 -5.06 -13.66
CA VAL A 138 -24.10 -5.27 -15.02
C VAL A 138 -23.00 -6.32 -15.04
N GLU A 139 -22.81 -6.97 -16.17
CA GLU A 139 -21.68 -7.87 -16.36
C GLU A 139 -20.35 -7.12 -16.23
N ARG A 140 -19.39 -7.72 -15.50
CA ARG A 140 -18.10 -7.11 -15.21
C ARG A 140 -17.34 -6.64 -16.45
N SER A 141 -17.46 -7.37 -17.55
CA SER A 141 -16.84 -7.02 -18.84
C SER A 141 -17.41 -5.73 -19.43
N VAL A 142 -18.71 -5.53 -19.31
CA VAL A 142 -19.45 -4.36 -19.78
C VAL A 142 -19.07 -3.13 -18.96
N LEU A 143 -19.00 -3.26 -17.63
CA LEU A 143 -18.54 -2.18 -16.73
C LEU A 143 -17.11 -1.74 -17.07
N ILE A 144 -16.21 -2.70 -17.31
CA ILE A 144 -14.82 -2.41 -17.68
C ILE A 144 -14.78 -1.63 -19.01
N ASN A 145 -15.54 -2.04 -20.02
CA ASN A 145 -15.58 -1.34 -21.30
C ASN A 145 -16.12 0.09 -21.13
N ARG A 146 -17.19 0.25 -20.33
CA ARG A 146 -17.76 1.57 -20.06
C ARG A 146 -16.74 2.51 -19.39
N LEU A 147 -15.97 2.02 -18.43
CA LEU A 147 -14.91 2.78 -17.77
C LEU A 147 -13.77 3.15 -18.73
N VAL A 148 -13.46 2.31 -19.72
CA VAL A 148 -12.50 2.63 -20.79
C VAL A 148 -13.05 3.79 -21.64
N ASP A 149 -14.30 3.72 -22.06
CA ASP A 149 -14.93 4.70 -22.95
C ASP A 149 -15.11 6.07 -22.26
N GLU A 150 -15.60 6.07 -21.00
CA GLU A 150 -15.91 7.30 -20.26
C GLU A 150 -14.66 8.03 -19.74
N LEU A 151 -13.64 7.28 -19.32
CA LEU A 151 -12.46 7.83 -18.63
C LEU A 151 -11.20 7.85 -19.50
N GLY A 152 -11.24 7.34 -20.72
CA GLY A 152 -10.06 7.19 -21.56
C GLY A 152 -8.99 6.25 -20.98
N LEU A 153 -9.37 5.36 -20.08
CA LEU A 153 -8.45 4.45 -19.41
C LEU A 153 -8.06 3.30 -20.35
N ASN A 154 -6.85 2.78 -20.17
CA ASN A 154 -6.55 1.48 -20.76
C ASN A 154 -7.32 0.36 -20.02
N ARG A 155 -7.58 -0.76 -20.74
CA ARG A 155 -8.41 -1.86 -20.22
C ARG A 155 -7.89 -2.48 -18.92
N ASN A 156 -6.56 -2.49 -18.73
CA ASN A 156 -5.97 -3.04 -17.49
C ASN A 156 -6.18 -2.10 -16.30
N ALA A 157 -6.06 -0.80 -16.50
CA ALA A 157 -6.36 0.19 -15.46
C ALA A 157 -7.84 0.12 -15.05
N ALA A 158 -8.77 0.01 -16.01
CA ALA A 158 -10.20 -0.17 -15.73
C ALA A 158 -10.47 -1.46 -14.93
N LYS A 159 -9.84 -2.60 -15.29
CA LYS A 159 -9.93 -3.84 -14.52
C LYS A 159 -9.46 -3.69 -13.08
N VAL A 160 -8.33 -2.99 -12.87
CA VAL A 160 -7.77 -2.76 -11.52
C VAL A 160 -8.72 -1.90 -10.70
N LYS A 161 -9.32 -0.83 -11.28
CA LYS A 161 -10.31 0.00 -10.59
C LYS A 161 -11.52 -0.82 -10.14
N VAL A 162 -12.14 -1.60 -11.01
CA VAL A 162 -13.26 -2.49 -10.66
C VAL A 162 -12.89 -3.48 -9.55
N CYS A 163 -11.70 -4.09 -9.62
CA CYS A 163 -11.22 -4.99 -8.57
C CYS A 163 -11.04 -4.30 -7.22
N ARG A 164 -10.52 -3.06 -7.21
CA ARG A 164 -10.35 -2.26 -5.98
C ARG A 164 -11.72 -1.90 -5.38
N SER A 165 -12.68 -1.47 -6.19
CA SER A 165 -14.05 -1.17 -5.75
C SER A 165 -14.73 -2.38 -5.11
N ILE A 166 -14.54 -3.57 -5.69
CA ILE A 166 -15.06 -4.82 -5.12
C ILE A 166 -14.35 -5.14 -3.80
N LYS A 167 -13.03 -4.98 -3.72
CA LYS A 167 -12.28 -5.22 -2.47
C LYS A 167 -12.63 -4.24 -1.35
N ARG A 168 -12.89 -2.98 -1.68
CA ARG A 168 -13.34 -1.94 -0.74
C ARG A 168 -14.80 -2.12 -0.30
N GLY A 169 -15.55 -3.00 -0.95
CA GLY A 169 -16.96 -3.21 -0.67
C GLY A 169 -17.90 -2.15 -1.25
N THR A 170 -17.39 -1.19 -2.04
CA THR A 170 -18.21 -0.20 -2.76
C THR A 170 -18.97 -0.82 -3.93
N LEU A 171 -18.53 -1.98 -4.42
CA LEU A 171 -19.21 -2.83 -5.38
C LEU A 171 -19.22 -4.28 -4.88
N ARG A 172 -20.24 -5.03 -5.27
CA ARG A 172 -20.39 -6.46 -4.97
C ARG A 172 -20.34 -7.28 -6.26
N LEU A 173 -19.61 -8.39 -6.25
CA LEU A 173 -19.56 -9.33 -7.37
C LEU A 173 -20.36 -10.59 -7.04
N VAL A 174 -21.36 -10.93 -7.86
CA VAL A 174 -22.13 -12.14 -7.77
C VAL A 174 -22.01 -12.91 -9.09
N GLY A 175 -21.28 -14.00 -9.09
CA GLY A 175 -20.89 -14.67 -10.33
C GLY A 175 -20.03 -13.76 -11.23
N ASN A 176 -20.56 -13.37 -12.39
CA ASN A 176 -19.91 -12.43 -13.31
C ASN A 176 -20.57 -11.04 -13.31
N THR A 177 -21.59 -10.84 -12.48
CA THR A 177 -22.36 -9.58 -12.41
C THR A 177 -21.87 -8.72 -11.27
N VAL A 178 -21.59 -7.45 -11.56
CA VAL A 178 -21.26 -6.40 -10.59
C VAL A 178 -22.55 -5.70 -10.19
N LEU A 179 -22.74 -5.53 -8.88
CA LEU A 179 -23.90 -4.91 -8.25
C LEU A 179 -23.45 -3.78 -7.35
N LEU A 180 -24.32 -2.80 -7.14
CA LEU A 180 -24.20 -1.85 -6.03
C LEU A 180 -24.49 -2.58 -4.71
N PRO A 181 -23.81 -2.23 -3.59
CA PRO A 181 -24.18 -2.75 -2.29
C PRO A 181 -25.60 -2.28 -1.95
N ASP A 182 -26.43 -3.18 -1.48
CA ASP A 182 -27.79 -2.85 -1.03
C ASP A 182 -27.72 -1.82 0.10
N ALA A 183 -28.40 -0.70 -0.04
CA ALA A 183 -28.46 0.40 0.92
C ALA A 183 -29.14 0.02 2.26
N LEU A 184 -29.53 -1.25 2.46
CA LEU A 184 -30.32 -1.75 3.59
C LEU A 184 -29.66 -2.92 4.35
N SER A 185 -28.41 -3.26 4.11
CA SER A 185 -27.72 -4.27 4.92
C SER A 185 -26.79 -3.59 5.92
N PRO A 186 -27.05 -3.69 7.24
CA PRO A 186 -26.11 -3.22 8.24
C PRO A 186 -24.78 -3.99 8.12
N PRO A 187 -23.64 -3.39 8.54
CA PRO A 187 -22.34 -4.07 8.48
C PRO A 187 -22.43 -5.38 9.27
N ASN A 188 -21.94 -6.45 8.67
CA ASN A 188 -21.97 -7.81 9.19
C ASN A 188 -21.59 -7.86 10.68
N SER A 189 -22.58 -8.10 11.53
CA SER A 189 -22.36 -8.62 12.87
C SER A 189 -21.81 -10.05 12.75
N VAL A 190 -20.55 -10.21 13.13
CA VAL A 190 -19.93 -11.51 13.40
C VAL A 190 -20.68 -12.13 14.58
N ASN A 191 -21.58 -13.07 14.34
CA ASN A 191 -22.03 -14.02 15.34
C ASN A 191 -22.67 -15.24 14.66
N GLY A 192 -22.04 -16.37 14.85
CA GLY A 192 -22.51 -17.67 14.39
C GLY A 192 -21.64 -18.79 14.93
N ILE A 193 -21.53 -18.86 16.27
CA ILE A 193 -21.09 -20.09 16.94
C ILE A 193 -22.16 -21.13 16.69
N MET A 194 -21.89 -22.10 15.86
CA MET A 194 -22.68 -23.34 15.78
C MET A 194 -22.00 -24.40 16.64
N GLU A 195 -22.55 -24.60 17.84
CA GLU A 195 -22.38 -25.84 18.60
C GLU A 195 -23.05 -27.00 17.85
N GLY A 196 -22.27 -27.87 17.27
CA GLY A 196 -22.68 -29.17 16.75
C GLY A 196 -22.29 -30.26 17.76
N ARG A 197 -23.22 -30.66 18.63
CA ARG A 197 -23.08 -31.88 19.41
C ARG A 197 -23.23 -33.09 18.48
N CYS A 198 -22.17 -33.87 18.40
CA CYS A 198 -22.22 -35.24 17.85
C CYS A 198 -22.50 -36.22 19.00
N SER A 199 -23.68 -36.84 19.01
CA SER A 199 -24.00 -37.99 19.88
C SER A 199 -23.58 -39.24 19.14
N ILE A 200 -22.78 -40.04 19.82
CA ILE A 200 -22.39 -41.41 19.40
C ILE A 200 -23.44 -42.36 20.00
N SER A 201 -23.94 -43.18 19.13
CA SER A 201 -24.52 -44.50 19.47
C SER A 201 -23.92 -45.54 18.57
#